data_fda6c79018a61dee344377f572f0f513
#
_entry.id   fda6c79018a61dee344377f572f0f513
#
_cell.length_a   1.000
_cell.length_b   1.000
_cell.length_c   1.000
_cell.angle_alpha   90.00
_cell.angle_beta   90.00
_cell.angle_gamma   90.00
#
_symmetry.space_group_name_H-M   'P 1'
#
loop_
_entity.id
_entity.type
_entity.pdbx_description
1 polymer ?
#
loop_
_entity_poly.entity_id
_entity_poly.type
_entity_poly.pdbx_seq_one_letter_code
_entity_poly.pdbx_strand_id
1 'polypeptide(L)' 'MDEIPPQEIGAGVRYILGRQISLSEEDLIRETARLFGFSRGSSAMEENIRRGIRWAEVRDYIRREDGRLIINEAIQR' A
#
# COMPACT_ATOMS: atom_id res chain seq x y z
N MET A 1 18.79 2.46 7.85
CA MET A 1 18.06 1.53 6.99
C MET A 1 17.56 2.26 5.75
N ASP A 2 17.79 1.66 4.60
CA ASP A 2 17.41 2.30 3.36
C ASP A 2 15.91 2.20 3.15
N GLU A 3 15.35 3.27 2.63
CA GLU A 3 13.94 3.28 2.29
C GLU A 3 13.70 2.46 1.03
N ILE A 4 12.54 1.83 1.01
CA ILE A 4 12.11 1.12 -0.19
C ILE A 4 11.49 2.15 -1.13
N PRO A 5 11.83 2.13 -2.42
CA PRO A 5 11.24 3.10 -3.35
C PRO A 5 9.71 3.03 -3.35
N PRO A 6 9.04 4.16 -3.49
CA PRO A 6 7.57 4.17 -3.47
C PRO A 6 6.93 3.26 -4.51
N GLN A 7 7.56 3.12 -5.69
CA GLN A 7 6.98 2.26 -6.71
C GLN A 7 7.03 0.79 -6.32
N GLU A 8 8.01 0.39 -5.52
CA GLU A 8 8.06 -0.99 -5.04
C GLU A 8 7.02 -1.22 -3.95
N ILE A 9 6.87 -0.25 -3.05
CA ILE A 9 5.80 -0.32 -2.06
C ILE A 9 4.44 -0.35 -2.77
N GLY A 10 4.29 0.50 -3.78
CA GLY A 10 3.04 0.54 -4.54
C GLY A 10 2.72 -0.79 -5.20
N ALA A 11 3.74 -1.47 -5.72
CA ALA A 11 3.52 -2.79 -6.31
C ALA A 11 3.04 -3.79 -5.26
N GLY A 12 3.63 -3.74 -4.06
CA GLY A 12 3.19 -4.60 -2.97
C GLY A 12 1.77 -4.29 -2.51
N VAL A 13 1.44 -3.01 -2.45
CA VAL A 13 0.09 -2.57 -2.10
C VAL A 13 -0.92 -3.10 -3.11
N ARG A 14 -0.61 -3.01 -4.39
CA ARG A 14 -1.49 -3.52 -5.44
C ARG A 14 -1.66 -5.03 -5.33
N TYR A 15 -0.59 -5.74 -5.02
CA TYR A 15 -0.66 -7.17 -4.83
C TYR A 15 -1.61 -7.51 -3.69
N ILE A 16 -1.48 -6.81 -2.56
CA ILE A 16 -2.31 -7.07 -1.40
C ILE A 16 -3.77 -6.76 -1.70
N LEU A 17 -4.03 -5.59 -2.26
CA LEU A 17 -5.41 -5.18 -2.54
C LEU A 17 -6.05 -6.01 -3.64
N GLY A 18 -5.24 -6.57 -4.53
CA GLY A 18 -5.78 -7.47 -5.55
C GLY A 18 -6.33 -8.75 -4.96
N ARG A 19 -5.93 -9.10 -3.73
CA ARG A 19 -6.38 -10.31 -3.05
C ARG A 19 -7.42 -10.01 -1.98
N GLN A 20 -7.76 -8.75 -1.78
CA GLN A 20 -8.70 -8.32 -0.76
C GLN A 20 -9.79 -7.50 -1.40
N ILE A 21 -10.96 -7.46 -0.78
CA ILE A 21 -12.02 -6.59 -1.27
C ILE A 21 -11.67 -5.15 -0.96
N SER A 22 -11.28 -4.87 0.27
CA SER A 22 -10.86 -3.55 0.67
C SER A 22 -10.13 -3.65 2.00
N LEU A 23 -9.31 -2.65 2.30
CA LEU A 23 -8.61 -2.57 3.57
C LEU A 23 -8.60 -1.12 4.04
N SER A 24 -8.68 -0.93 5.35
CA SER A 24 -8.40 0.38 5.92
C SER A 24 -6.93 0.71 5.70
N GLU A 25 -6.58 1.98 5.79
CA GLU A 25 -5.19 2.36 5.60
C GLU A 25 -4.30 1.69 6.63
N GLU A 26 -4.76 1.61 7.89
CA GLU A 26 -3.96 0.97 8.94
C GLU A 26 -3.70 -0.49 8.64
N ASP A 27 -4.74 -1.20 8.21
CA ASP A 27 -4.57 -2.62 7.88
C ASP A 27 -3.68 -2.79 6.67
N LEU A 28 -3.81 -1.92 5.68
CA LEU A 28 -2.97 -1.99 4.51
C LEU A 28 -1.50 -1.75 4.86
N ILE A 29 -1.24 -0.79 5.74
CA ILE A 29 0.13 -0.55 6.20
C ILE A 29 0.68 -1.80 6.88
N ARG A 30 -0.12 -2.43 7.74
CA ARG A 30 0.31 -3.62 8.44
C ARG A 30 0.61 -4.77 7.50
N GLU A 31 -0.28 -4.99 6.54
CA GLU A 31 -0.08 -6.08 5.57
C GLU A 31 1.11 -5.82 4.67
N THR A 32 1.29 -4.57 4.28
CA THR A 32 2.44 -4.20 3.45
C THR A 32 3.74 -4.40 4.21
N ALA A 33 3.77 -3.99 5.48
CA ALA A 33 4.95 -4.20 6.31
C ALA A 33 5.30 -5.68 6.39
N ARG A 34 4.29 -6.53 6.56
CA ARG A 34 4.51 -7.96 6.63
C ARG A 34 5.03 -8.51 5.30
N LEU A 35 4.48 -8.03 4.20
CA LEU A 35 4.92 -8.48 2.88
C LEU A 35 6.39 -8.17 2.64
N PHE A 36 6.86 -7.02 3.11
CA PHE A 36 8.26 -6.62 2.91
C PHE A 36 9.18 -7.10 4.02
N GLY A 37 8.65 -7.89 4.96
CA GLY A 37 9.48 -8.51 5.97
C GLY A 37 9.82 -7.66 7.17
N PHE A 38 9.13 -6.57 7.38
CA PHE A 38 9.33 -5.76 8.56
C PHE A 38 8.72 -6.47 9.76
N SER A 39 9.52 -6.73 10.78
CA SER A 39 9.05 -7.48 11.94
C SER A 39 8.36 -6.61 12.97
N ARG A 40 8.60 -5.30 12.95
CA ARG A 40 7.91 -4.41 13.88
C ARG A 40 7.80 -3.04 13.25
N GLY A 41 6.72 -2.34 13.61
CA GLY A 41 6.45 -1.04 13.06
C GLY A 41 7.34 0.03 13.66
N SER A 42 7.66 1.02 12.86
CA SER A 42 8.32 2.23 13.31
C SER A 42 7.70 3.37 12.51
N SER A 43 7.87 4.59 13.03
CA SER A 43 7.36 5.76 12.33
C SER A 43 7.97 5.88 10.93
N ALA A 44 9.27 5.62 10.82
CA ALA A 44 9.94 5.72 9.52
C ALA A 44 9.42 4.69 8.54
N MET A 45 9.17 3.47 9.00
CA MET A 45 8.64 2.42 8.16
C MET A 45 7.23 2.75 7.71
N GLU A 46 6.40 3.24 8.64
CA GLU A 46 5.04 3.62 8.29
C GLU A 46 5.01 4.75 7.27
N GLU A 47 5.88 5.73 7.42
CA GLU A 47 5.95 6.82 6.46
C GLU A 47 6.39 6.35 5.09
N ASN A 48 7.34 5.43 5.07
CA ASN A 48 7.80 4.85 3.81
C ASN A 48 6.63 4.16 3.09
N ILE A 49 5.86 3.38 3.84
CA ILE A 49 4.72 2.68 3.26
C ILE A 49 3.64 3.66 2.81
N ARG A 50 3.37 4.70 3.62
CA ARG A 50 2.38 5.70 3.23
C ARG A 50 2.75 6.42 1.95
N ARG A 51 4.03 6.70 1.76
CA ARG A 51 4.48 7.31 0.51
C ARG A 51 4.20 6.40 -0.69
N GLY A 52 4.39 5.09 -0.50
CA GLY A 52 4.09 4.14 -1.56
C GLY A 52 2.60 4.04 -1.85
N ILE A 53 1.77 4.10 -0.80
CA ILE A 53 0.33 4.09 -0.97
C ILE A 53 -0.10 5.35 -1.74
N ARG A 54 0.43 6.51 -1.34
CA ARG A 54 0.11 7.75 -2.04
C ARG A 54 0.59 7.71 -3.49
N TRP A 55 1.76 7.15 -3.73
CA TRP A 55 2.28 6.99 -5.08
C TRP A 55 1.28 6.20 -5.94
N ALA A 56 0.73 5.13 -5.39
CA ALA A 56 -0.24 4.31 -6.12
C ALA A 56 -1.57 5.04 -6.30
N GLU A 57 -1.99 5.82 -5.30
CA GLU A 57 -3.22 6.60 -5.41
C GLU A 57 -3.10 7.68 -6.50
N VAL A 58 -1.99 8.38 -6.51
CA VAL A 58 -1.77 9.46 -7.49
C VAL A 58 -1.81 8.91 -8.91
N ARG A 59 -1.36 7.68 -9.09
CA ARG A 59 -1.34 7.05 -10.41
C ARG A 59 -2.60 6.26 -10.71
N ASP A 60 -3.59 6.34 -9.83
CA ASP A 60 -4.88 5.68 -10.01
C ASP A 60 -4.80 4.16 -10.06
N TYR A 61 -3.74 3.58 -9.51
CA TYR A 61 -3.69 2.12 -9.36
C TYR A 61 -4.62 1.64 -8.26
N ILE A 62 -4.83 2.46 -7.25
CA ILE A 62 -5.74 2.17 -6.15
C ILE A 62 -6.55 3.43 -5.90
N ARG A 63 -7.67 3.27 -5.20
CA ARG A 63 -8.50 4.41 -4.85
C ARG A 63 -9.07 4.22 -3.46
N ARG A 64 -9.59 5.30 -2.92
CA ARG A 64 -10.12 5.32 -1.56
C ARG A 64 -11.62 5.52 -1.63
N GLU A 65 -12.38 4.65 -0.95
CA GLU A 65 -13.83 4.75 -0.84
C GLU A 65 -14.22 4.53 0.61
N ASP A 66 -14.95 5.48 1.17
CA ASP A 66 -15.45 5.38 2.55
C ASP A 66 -14.34 5.05 3.54
N GLY A 67 -13.17 5.66 3.36
CA GLY A 67 -12.05 5.46 4.25
C GLY A 67 -11.31 4.14 4.05
N ARG A 68 -11.69 3.36 3.05
CA ARG A 68 -11.04 2.09 2.76
C ARG A 68 -10.40 2.15 1.39
N LEU A 69 -9.32 1.41 1.23
CA LEU A 69 -8.56 1.39 -0.01
C LEU A 69 -8.91 0.16 -0.81
N ILE A 70 -9.09 0.35 -2.10
CA ILE A 70 -9.44 -0.75 -3.02
C ILE A 70 -8.57 -0.63 -4.26
N ILE A 71 -8.42 -1.76 -4.95
CA ILE A 71 -7.70 -1.77 -6.22
C ILE A 71 -8.57 -1.09 -7.27
N ASN A 72 -7.94 -0.33 -8.14
CA ASN A 72 -8.66 0.31 -9.24
C ASN A 72 -8.56 -0.61 -10.46
N GLU A 73 -9.59 -1.42 -10.65
CA GLU A 73 -9.56 -2.46 -11.67
C GLU A 73 -9.50 -1.89 -13.09
N ALA A 74 -9.98 -0.67 -13.27
CA ALA A 74 -9.94 -0.07 -14.59
C ALA A 74 -8.52 0.13 -15.10
N ILE A 75 -7.57 0.27 -14.18
CA ILE A 75 -6.16 0.50 -14.51
C ILE A 75 -5.39 -0.82 -14.63
N GLN A 76 -5.91 -1.88 -14.04
CA GLN A 76 -5.17 -3.15 -13.89
C GLN A 76 -5.25 -4.04 -15.13
N ARG A 77 -5.66 -3.54 -16.22
CA ARG A 77 -5.77 -4.33 -17.43
C ARG A 77 -4.46 -4.47 -18.16
#